data_d198ae2f3fc6e5768d4abc71a8dfbd8a
#
_entry.id   d198ae2f3fc6e5768d4abc71a8dfbd8a
#
_cell.length_a   1.000
_cell.length_b   1.000
_cell.length_c   1.000
_cell.angle_alpha   90.00
_cell.angle_beta   90.00
_cell.angle_gamma   90.00
#
_symmetry.space_group_name_H-M   'P 1'
#
loop_
_entity.id
_entity.type
_entity.pdbx_description
1 polymer ?
#
loop_
_entity_poly.entity_id
_entity_poly.type
_entity_poly.pdbx_seq_one_letter_code
_entity_poly.pdbx_strand_id
1 'polypeptide(L)'
;MSTIEQNLIGNTAGLSRVDKVLRYFFFALLIGAVVYSIGGTFVGIDNRLNDYGLVIALACLASQMPGYSRTIPGAHPVLRACEWAVMGCSLVCTTAVIVGDVTDRGIAPEPYNTPSNIAKGAVFIALCFFVVLFIAKDRARRRGPIHPA
;
A
#
# COMPACT_ATOMS: atom_id res chain seq x y z
N MET A 1 -7.65 20.22 -12.29
CA MET A 1 -7.62 18.80 -11.91
C MET A 1 -8.87 18.15 -12.45
N SER A 2 -8.75 17.09 -13.27
CA SER A 2 -9.91 16.42 -13.85
C SER A 2 -10.65 15.60 -12.77
N THR A 3 -11.94 15.39 -12.96
CA THR A 3 -12.79 14.59 -12.05
C THR A 3 -12.25 13.16 -11.89
N ILE A 4 -11.56 12.65 -12.91
CA ILE A 4 -10.92 11.33 -12.92
C ILE A 4 -9.73 11.28 -11.96
N GLU A 5 -8.89 12.32 -11.92
CA GLU A 5 -7.77 12.40 -10.97
C GLU A 5 -8.26 12.48 -9.53
N GLN A 6 -9.34 13.20 -9.26
CA GLN A 6 -9.92 13.26 -7.91
C GLN A 6 -10.48 11.91 -7.43
N ASN A 7 -11.02 11.10 -8.34
CA ASN A 7 -11.56 9.78 -7.99
C ASN A 7 -10.46 8.73 -7.79
N LEU A 8 -9.35 8.80 -8.54
CA LEU A 8 -8.23 7.85 -8.44
C LEU A 8 -7.28 8.15 -7.29
N ILE A 9 -6.96 9.42 -7.06
CA ILE A 9 -5.96 9.84 -6.05
C ILE A 9 -6.64 10.18 -4.71
N GLY A 10 -7.98 10.30 -4.71
CA GLY A 10 -8.75 10.73 -3.55
C GLY A 10 -8.65 12.25 -3.32
N ASN A 11 -9.46 12.74 -2.38
CA ASN A 11 -9.47 14.17 -2.05
C ASN A 11 -8.16 14.58 -1.37
N THR A 12 -7.31 15.32 -2.10
CA THR A 12 -6.02 15.83 -1.61
C THR A 12 -6.15 17.19 -0.92
N ALA A 13 -7.36 17.77 -0.84
CA ALA A 13 -7.60 19.01 -0.12
C ALA A 13 -7.31 18.79 1.38
N GLY A 14 -6.51 19.67 1.96
CA GLY A 14 -6.10 19.58 3.38
C GLY A 14 -4.90 18.66 3.69
N LEU A 15 -4.35 17.95 2.70
CA LEU A 15 -3.13 17.16 2.90
C LEU A 15 -1.88 18.05 2.93
N SER A 16 -0.89 17.66 3.75
CA SER A 16 0.42 18.29 3.73
C SER A 16 1.13 18.05 2.39
N ARG A 17 2.14 18.88 2.07
CA ARG A 17 2.94 18.68 0.85
C ARG A 17 3.59 17.29 0.81
N VAL A 18 4.07 16.82 1.95
CA VAL A 18 4.70 15.49 2.10
C VAL A 18 3.69 14.38 1.80
N ASP A 19 2.48 14.46 2.37
CA ASP A 19 1.43 13.46 2.14
C ASP A 19 1.02 13.40 0.65
N LYS A 20 0.97 14.56 -0.03
CA LYS A 20 0.69 14.63 -1.47
C LYS A 20 1.79 13.94 -2.29
N VAL A 21 3.06 14.27 -2.00
CA VAL A 21 4.20 13.65 -2.70
C VAL A 21 4.21 12.13 -2.50
N LEU A 22 3.98 11.65 -1.27
CA LEU A 22 3.90 10.23 -0.97
C LEU A 22 2.75 9.54 -1.73
N ARG A 23 1.58 10.15 -1.81
CA ARG A 23 0.47 9.60 -2.62
C ARG A 23 0.85 9.45 -4.08
N TYR A 24 1.42 10.49 -4.68
CA TYR A 24 1.85 10.42 -6.08
C TYR A 24 2.95 9.38 -6.29
N PHE A 25 3.88 9.24 -5.34
CA PHE A 25 4.93 8.23 -5.39
C PHE A 25 4.34 6.80 -5.41
N PHE A 26 3.46 6.47 -4.44
CA PHE A 26 2.84 5.14 -4.39
C PHE A 26 1.88 4.89 -5.55
N PHE A 27 1.24 5.93 -6.07
CA PHE A 27 0.42 5.82 -7.27
C PHE A 27 1.27 5.56 -8.53
N ALA A 28 2.41 6.21 -8.68
CA ALA A 28 3.36 5.93 -9.74
C ALA A 28 3.92 4.50 -9.64
N LEU A 29 4.22 4.04 -8.43
CA LEU A 29 4.66 2.67 -8.17
C LEU A 29 3.57 1.65 -8.53
N LEU A 30 2.31 1.93 -8.22
CA LEU A 30 1.15 1.13 -8.64
C LEU A 30 1.06 1.02 -10.16
N ILE A 31 1.11 2.15 -10.88
CA ILE A 31 1.06 2.17 -12.34
C ILE A 31 2.24 1.37 -12.92
N GLY A 32 3.46 1.59 -12.40
CA GLY A 32 4.65 0.86 -12.81
C GLY A 32 4.50 -0.65 -12.65
N ALA A 33 3.99 -1.10 -11.50
CA ALA A 33 3.74 -2.51 -11.22
C ALA A 33 2.69 -3.10 -12.17
N VAL A 34 1.60 -2.38 -12.47
CA VAL A 34 0.57 -2.81 -13.43
C VAL A 34 1.14 -2.94 -14.83
N VAL A 35 1.86 -1.91 -15.31
CA VAL A 35 2.49 -1.92 -16.65
C VAL A 35 3.49 -3.07 -16.77
N TYR A 36 4.31 -3.28 -15.75
CA TYR A 36 5.29 -4.37 -15.73
C TYR A 36 4.61 -5.75 -15.70
N SER A 37 3.55 -5.92 -14.93
CA SER A 37 2.76 -7.15 -14.87
C SER A 37 2.13 -7.49 -16.22
N ILE A 38 1.52 -6.50 -16.89
CA ILE A 38 0.95 -6.67 -18.23
C ILE A 38 2.04 -7.03 -19.24
N GLY A 39 3.17 -6.31 -19.22
CA GLY A 39 4.32 -6.58 -20.08
C GLY A 39 4.86 -8.00 -19.90
N GLY A 40 4.97 -8.48 -18.66
CA GLY A 40 5.40 -9.83 -18.32
C GLY A 40 4.50 -10.91 -18.90
N THR A 41 3.19 -10.69 -18.91
CA THR A 41 2.20 -11.62 -19.48
C THR A 41 2.42 -11.83 -20.99
N PHE A 42 2.76 -10.76 -21.72
CA PHE A 42 3.06 -10.84 -23.16
C PHE A 42 4.37 -11.56 -23.48
N VAL A 43 5.29 -11.66 -22.51
CA VAL A 43 6.62 -12.31 -22.68
C VAL A 43 6.63 -13.75 -22.17
N GLY A 44 5.50 -14.27 -21.65
CA GLY A 44 5.35 -15.66 -21.22
C GLY A 44 6.00 -16.01 -19.88
N ILE A 45 6.08 -15.03 -18.97
CA ILE A 45 6.64 -15.20 -17.62
C ILE A 45 5.51 -15.59 -16.65
N ASP A 46 5.08 -16.84 -16.68
CA ASP A 46 3.86 -17.29 -16.01
C ASP A 46 3.90 -17.32 -14.47
N ASN A 47 5.04 -17.54 -13.83
CA ASN A 47 5.10 -17.75 -12.38
C ASN A 47 5.26 -16.47 -11.55
N ARG A 48 5.48 -15.31 -12.18
CA ARG A 48 5.73 -14.04 -11.50
C ARG A 48 4.46 -13.21 -11.26
N LEU A 49 3.34 -13.56 -11.89
CA LEU A 49 2.07 -12.81 -11.79
C LEU A 49 1.55 -12.71 -10.36
N ASN A 50 1.71 -13.76 -9.54
CA ASN A 50 1.23 -13.74 -8.16
C ASN A 50 1.98 -12.72 -7.29
N ASP A 51 3.30 -12.63 -7.42
CA ASP A 51 4.11 -11.72 -6.61
C ASP A 51 3.90 -10.26 -7.03
N TYR A 52 3.71 -9.99 -8.33
CA TYR A 52 3.33 -8.66 -8.80
C TYR A 52 1.90 -8.27 -8.40
N GLY A 53 0.99 -9.24 -8.31
CA GLY A 53 -0.34 -9.03 -7.73
C GLY A 53 -0.28 -8.52 -6.29
N LEU A 54 0.64 -9.05 -5.48
CA LEU A 54 0.89 -8.57 -4.11
C LEU A 54 1.43 -7.13 -4.09
N VAL A 55 2.37 -6.81 -4.98
CA VAL A 55 2.92 -5.44 -5.12
C VAL A 55 1.82 -4.47 -5.51
N ILE A 56 0.99 -4.82 -6.51
CA ILE A 56 -0.13 -3.98 -6.97
C ILE A 56 -1.11 -3.72 -5.83
N ALA A 57 -1.54 -4.78 -5.14
CA ALA A 57 -2.50 -4.67 -4.04
C ALA A 57 -1.95 -3.78 -2.91
N LEU A 58 -0.69 -3.97 -2.55
CA LEU A 58 -0.07 -3.24 -1.45
C LEU A 58 0.28 -1.79 -1.83
N ALA A 59 0.69 -1.53 -3.08
CA ALA A 59 0.89 -0.19 -3.60
C ALA A 59 -0.43 0.60 -3.69
N CYS A 60 -1.52 -0.06 -4.09
CA CYS A 60 -2.86 0.52 -4.09
C CYS A 60 -3.26 0.92 -2.66
N LEU A 61 -3.09 0.03 -1.68
CA LEU A 61 -3.36 0.32 -0.29
C LEU A 61 -2.49 1.47 0.23
N ALA A 62 -1.17 1.41 -0.02
CA ALA A 62 -0.22 2.43 0.41
C ALA A 62 -0.50 3.81 -0.19
N SER A 63 -1.00 3.89 -1.43
CA SER A 63 -1.36 5.16 -2.07
C SER A 63 -2.50 5.90 -1.36
N GLN A 64 -3.35 5.18 -0.63
CA GLN A 64 -4.47 5.75 0.13
C GLN A 64 -4.09 6.12 1.57
N MET A 65 -2.90 5.69 2.04
CA MET A 65 -2.49 5.87 3.43
C MET A 65 -2.05 7.30 3.78
N PRO A 66 -1.29 8.05 2.94
CA PRO A 66 -0.79 9.36 3.34
C PRO A 66 -1.90 10.31 3.82
N GLY A 67 -1.82 10.71 5.08
CA GLY A 67 -2.81 11.55 5.74
C GLY A 67 -4.08 10.85 6.20
N TYR A 68 -4.16 9.51 6.10
CA TYR A 68 -5.35 8.76 6.52
C TYR A 68 -5.62 8.92 8.03
N SER A 69 -4.60 8.86 8.87
CA SER A 69 -4.73 9.05 10.31
C SER A 69 -5.28 10.43 10.69
N ARG A 70 -5.02 11.47 9.89
CA ARG A 70 -5.53 12.83 10.12
C ARG A 70 -7.04 12.94 9.90
N THR A 71 -7.64 11.99 9.18
CA THR A 71 -9.10 11.95 8.97
C THR A 71 -9.85 11.39 10.18
N ILE A 72 -9.13 10.91 11.19
CA ILE A 72 -9.69 10.32 12.40
C ILE A 72 -9.66 11.37 13.52
N PRO A 73 -10.81 11.87 14.01
CA PRO A 73 -10.85 12.84 15.10
C PRO A 73 -10.19 12.28 16.36
N GLY A 74 -9.29 13.07 16.99
CA GLY A 74 -8.56 12.65 18.19
C GLY A 74 -7.56 11.50 17.96
N ALA A 75 -7.05 11.36 16.74
CA ALA A 75 -6.11 10.28 16.40
C ALA A 75 -4.86 10.30 17.26
N HIS A 76 -4.60 9.19 17.94
CA HIS A 76 -3.37 8.97 18.71
C HIS A 76 -2.17 8.83 17.74
N PRO A 77 -0.96 9.29 18.13
CA PRO A 77 0.24 9.19 17.28
C PRO A 77 0.57 7.76 16.81
N VAL A 78 0.13 6.73 17.54
CA VAL A 78 0.24 5.32 17.14
C VAL A 78 -0.47 5.05 15.80
N LEU A 79 -1.60 5.69 15.51
CA LEU A 79 -2.29 5.51 14.23
C LEU A 79 -1.46 6.04 13.05
N ARG A 80 -0.68 7.09 13.28
CA ARG A 80 0.27 7.60 12.28
C ARG A 80 1.44 6.63 12.08
N ALA A 81 1.90 5.98 13.14
CA ALA A 81 2.91 4.92 13.01
C ALA A 81 2.38 3.73 12.21
N CYS A 82 1.12 3.32 12.40
CA CYS A 82 0.47 2.28 11.59
C CYS A 82 0.38 2.68 10.11
N GLU A 83 0.06 3.95 9.82
CA GLU A 83 0.06 4.49 8.45
C GLU A 83 1.44 4.35 7.78
N TRP A 84 2.50 4.76 8.48
CA TRP A 84 3.87 4.61 8.01
C TRP A 84 4.30 3.14 7.87
N ALA A 85 3.83 2.27 8.77
CA ALA A 85 4.12 0.83 8.69
C ALA A 85 3.52 0.20 7.42
N VAL A 86 2.29 0.56 7.04
CA VAL A 86 1.67 0.08 5.79
C VAL A 86 2.48 0.53 4.57
N MET A 87 2.90 1.81 4.54
CA MET A 87 3.73 2.33 3.45
C MET A 87 5.10 1.64 3.39
N GLY A 88 5.74 1.42 4.55
CA GLY A 88 7.00 0.70 4.65
C GLY A 88 6.89 -0.74 4.16
N CYS A 89 5.83 -1.45 4.53
CA CYS A 89 5.55 -2.82 4.04
C CYS A 89 5.40 -2.85 2.50
N SER A 90 4.79 -1.83 1.90
CA SER A 90 4.70 -1.73 0.43
C SER A 90 6.07 -1.63 -0.22
N LEU A 91 6.99 -0.84 0.33
CA LEU A 91 8.35 -0.73 -0.17
C LEU A 91 9.13 -2.04 0.01
N VAL A 92 9.00 -2.69 1.17
CA VAL A 92 9.65 -3.99 1.43
C VAL A 92 9.14 -5.06 0.46
N CYS A 93 7.84 -5.14 0.25
CA CYS A 93 7.23 -6.07 -0.71
C CYS A 93 7.76 -5.82 -2.13
N THR A 94 7.73 -4.57 -2.59
CA THR A 94 8.22 -4.20 -3.93
C THR A 94 9.70 -4.55 -4.10
N THR A 95 10.53 -4.20 -3.12
CA THR A 95 11.96 -4.50 -3.16
C THR A 95 12.22 -5.99 -3.17
N ALA A 96 11.50 -6.77 -2.35
CA ALA A 96 11.65 -8.22 -2.30
C ALA A 96 11.31 -8.87 -3.65
N VAL A 97 10.23 -8.43 -4.31
CA VAL A 97 9.83 -8.95 -5.63
C VAL A 97 10.87 -8.59 -6.70
N ILE A 98 11.35 -7.34 -6.73
CA ILE A 98 12.37 -6.91 -7.70
C ILE A 98 13.67 -7.69 -7.47
N VAL A 99 14.12 -7.84 -6.24
CA VAL A 99 15.33 -8.63 -5.91
C VAL A 99 15.16 -10.08 -6.31
N GLY A 100 13.98 -10.67 -6.06
CA GLY A 100 13.65 -12.02 -6.50
C GLY A 100 13.77 -12.18 -8.02
N ASP A 101 13.26 -11.21 -8.76
CA ASP A 101 13.34 -11.19 -10.22
C ASP A 101 14.78 -11.11 -10.75
N VAL A 102 15.55 -10.15 -10.23
CA VAL A 102 16.94 -9.91 -10.69
C VAL A 102 17.84 -11.08 -10.34
N THR A 103 17.60 -11.78 -9.23
CA THR A 103 18.44 -12.90 -8.78
C THR A 103 17.94 -14.28 -9.19
N ASP A 104 16.86 -14.36 -10.01
CA ASP A 104 16.17 -15.60 -10.39
C ASP A 104 15.72 -16.48 -9.22
N ARG A 105 15.84 -15.99 -7.99
CA ARG A 105 15.40 -16.70 -6.78
C ARG A 105 13.89 -16.78 -6.67
N GLY A 106 13.17 -15.94 -7.40
CA GLY A 106 11.73 -15.95 -7.50
C GLY A 106 11.15 -17.20 -8.17
N ILE A 107 11.98 -17.97 -8.89
CA ILE A 107 11.61 -19.19 -9.61
C ILE A 107 11.79 -20.44 -8.73
N ALA A 108 12.49 -20.32 -7.59
CA ALA A 108 12.72 -21.45 -6.70
C ALA A 108 11.39 -21.96 -6.11
N PRO A 109 11.19 -23.30 -6.02
CA PRO A 109 9.98 -23.84 -5.40
C PRO A 109 9.91 -23.46 -3.91
N GLU A 110 8.70 -23.19 -3.42
CA GLU A 110 8.50 -23.00 -1.99
C GLU A 110 8.83 -24.28 -1.19
N PRO A 111 9.37 -24.15 0.02
CA PRO A 111 9.55 -22.98 0.89
C PRO A 111 10.84 -22.18 0.68
N TYR A 112 11.64 -22.49 -0.31
CA TYR A 112 12.97 -21.92 -0.52
C TYR A 112 12.98 -20.55 -1.20
N ASN A 113 11.81 -20.06 -1.62
CA ASN A 113 11.67 -18.74 -2.24
C ASN A 113 11.61 -17.63 -1.17
N THR A 114 12.77 -17.27 -0.64
CA THR A 114 12.86 -16.22 0.40
C THR A 114 12.26 -14.86 -0.02
N PRO A 115 12.50 -14.34 -1.23
CA PRO A 115 11.90 -13.07 -1.64
C PRO A 115 10.37 -13.10 -1.66
N SER A 116 9.75 -14.15 -2.18
CA SER A 116 8.29 -14.31 -2.19
C SER A 116 7.73 -14.43 -0.76
N ASN A 117 8.41 -15.16 0.11
CA ASN A 117 7.98 -15.26 1.52
C ASN A 117 8.08 -13.93 2.26
N ILE A 118 9.10 -13.12 1.98
CA ILE A 118 9.22 -11.76 2.53
C ILE A 118 8.08 -10.89 2.01
N ALA A 119 7.76 -10.94 0.71
CA ALA A 119 6.66 -10.19 0.12
C ALA A 119 5.31 -10.57 0.75
N LYS A 120 5.02 -11.87 0.89
CA LYS A 120 3.80 -12.37 1.56
C LYS A 120 3.72 -11.93 3.02
N GLY A 121 4.83 -12.00 3.75
CA GLY A 121 4.92 -11.52 5.13
C GLY A 121 4.64 -10.02 5.25
N ALA A 122 5.20 -9.21 4.35
CA ALA A 122 4.97 -7.78 4.32
C ALA A 122 3.48 -7.44 4.06
N VAL A 123 2.82 -8.17 3.16
CA VAL A 123 1.37 -8.01 2.91
C VAL A 123 0.56 -8.34 4.16
N PHE A 124 0.86 -9.46 4.83
CA PHE A 124 0.16 -9.85 6.06
C PHE A 124 0.29 -8.78 7.16
N ILE A 125 1.50 -8.29 7.39
CA ILE A 125 1.78 -7.24 8.39
C ILE A 125 1.03 -5.96 8.02
N ALA A 126 1.07 -5.55 6.75
CA ALA A 126 0.36 -4.36 6.27
C ALA A 126 -1.16 -4.46 6.50
N LEU A 127 -1.75 -5.63 6.23
CA LEU A 127 -3.17 -5.88 6.48
C LEU A 127 -3.52 -5.77 7.96
N CYS A 128 -2.67 -6.28 8.86
CA CYS A 128 -2.88 -6.13 10.31
C CYS A 128 -2.92 -4.66 10.72
N PHE A 129 -1.97 -3.84 10.27
CA PHE A 129 -1.96 -2.41 10.55
C PHE A 129 -3.14 -1.66 9.91
N PHE A 130 -3.51 -2.04 8.69
CA PHE A 130 -4.68 -1.47 8.02
C PHE A 130 -5.98 -1.75 8.77
N VAL A 131 -6.17 -2.98 9.27
CA VAL A 131 -7.33 -3.34 10.09
C VAL A 131 -7.41 -2.48 11.35
N VAL A 132 -6.28 -2.23 12.03
CA VAL A 132 -6.22 -1.34 13.19
C VAL A 132 -6.69 0.07 12.83
N LEU A 133 -6.19 0.62 11.71
CA LEU A 133 -6.59 1.94 11.22
C LEU A 133 -8.08 1.99 10.86
N PHE A 134 -8.58 0.94 10.20
CA PHE A 134 -9.99 0.83 9.81
C PHE A 134 -10.92 0.80 11.03
N ILE A 135 -10.60 -0.04 12.03
CA ILE A 135 -11.36 -0.13 13.28
C ILE A 135 -11.34 1.20 14.03
N ALA A 136 -10.19 1.87 14.10
CA ALA A 136 -10.08 3.18 14.74
C ALA A 136 -10.98 4.22 14.07
N LYS A 137 -11.03 4.23 12.75
CA LYS A 137 -11.89 5.13 11.98
C LYS A 137 -13.38 4.83 12.17
N ASP A 138 -13.76 3.55 12.16
CA ASP A 138 -15.15 3.14 12.38
C ASP A 138 -15.62 3.52 13.80
N ARG A 139 -14.79 3.27 14.81
CA ARG A 139 -15.09 3.69 16.20
C ARG A 139 -15.23 5.20 16.33
N ALA A 140 -14.37 5.99 15.65
CA ALA A 140 -14.47 7.44 15.68
C ALA A 140 -15.78 7.94 15.03
N ARG A 141 -16.20 7.29 13.93
CA ARG A 141 -17.49 7.60 13.29
C ARG A 141 -18.70 7.30 14.18
N ARG A 142 -18.68 6.18 14.91
CA ARG A 142 -19.79 5.77 15.79
C ARG A 142 -19.92 6.65 17.04
N ARG A 143 -18.85 7.32 17.48
CA ARG A 143 -18.90 8.23 18.64
C ARG A 143 -19.56 9.57 18.34
N GLY A 144 -19.86 9.87 17.07
CA GLY A 144 -20.48 11.13 16.65
C GLY A 144 -19.57 12.36 16.84
N PRO A 145 -19.97 13.52 16.33
CA PRO A 145 -19.31 14.76 16.68
C PRO A 145 -19.52 15.01 18.18
N ILE A 146 -18.42 15.21 18.93
CA ILE A 146 -18.48 15.71 20.31
C ILE A 146 -19.10 17.09 20.19
N HIS A 147 -20.41 17.21 20.48
CA HIS A 147 -21.01 18.53 20.68
C HIS A 147 -20.28 19.17 21.87
N PRO A 148 -19.58 20.29 21.67
CA PRO A 148 -19.12 21.06 22.82
C PRO A 148 -20.36 21.51 23.60
N ALA A 149 -20.42 21.12 24.86
CA ALA A 149 -21.41 21.59 25.81
C ALA A 149 -21.20 23.09 26.07
#